data_9ad7912130d043bc31dfbd8e7608e38b
#
_entry.id   9ad7912130d043bc31dfbd8e7608e38b
#
_cell.length_a   1.000
_cell.length_b   1.000
_cell.length_c   1.000
_cell.angle_alpha   90.00
_cell.angle_beta   90.00
_cell.angle_gamma   90.00
#
_symmetry.space_group_name_H-M   'P 1'
#
loop_
_entity.id
_entity.type
_entity.pdbx_description
1 polymer ?
#
loop_
_entity_poly.entity_id
_entity_poly.type
_entity_poly.pdbx_seq_one_letter_code
_entity_poly.pdbx_strand_id
1 'polypeptide(L)'
;MKDIFKLINWQAMPNIILTGVDGVGKTTLAKWISDNYGHEYVKCSVSDGDDKVELAKQCLDSITHNTIFDRFYYPDEIVYSQIFNDDKSKHYNHEMFKEVVQQLKDKGFTIVWLVDDIDEIKKRFEKRGDDFVKSEQLKLINVRYQYEMIDVIDNLPVLFVDIQNGKVMMLWQ
;
A
#
# COMPACT_ATOMS: atom_id res chain seq x y z
N MET A 1 14.88 9.50 -8.58
CA MET A 1 13.51 8.97 -8.79
C MET A 1 13.44 8.35 -10.18
N LYS A 2 12.83 7.16 -10.34
CA LYS A 2 12.67 6.54 -11.68
C LYS A 2 11.76 7.41 -12.55
N ASP A 3 12.04 7.50 -13.85
CA ASP A 3 11.34 8.42 -14.76
C ASP A 3 9.85 8.12 -14.90
N ILE A 4 9.45 6.86 -14.74
CA ILE A 4 8.04 6.45 -14.76
C ILE A 4 7.17 7.24 -13.78
N PHE A 5 7.70 7.61 -12.61
CA PHE A 5 6.93 8.37 -11.60
C PHE A 5 6.72 9.84 -12.00
N LYS A 6 7.55 10.38 -12.89
CA LYS A 6 7.39 11.74 -13.43
C LYS A 6 6.26 11.84 -14.45
N LEU A 7 5.81 10.71 -15.01
CA LEU A 7 4.71 10.65 -15.97
C LEU A 7 3.32 10.69 -15.30
N ILE A 8 3.26 10.51 -13.98
CA ILE A 8 2.03 10.44 -13.21
C ILE A 8 1.65 11.84 -12.73
N ASN A 9 0.40 12.23 -12.95
CA ASN A 9 -0.14 13.49 -12.43
C ASN A 9 -0.57 13.31 -10.95
N TRP A 10 0.39 13.42 -10.05
CA TRP A 10 0.18 13.28 -8.61
C TRP A 10 -0.76 14.34 -8.03
N GLN A 11 -0.81 15.53 -8.62
CA GLN A 11 -1.71 16.60 -8.16
C GLN A 11 -3.19 16.28 -8.39
N ALA A 12 -3.50 15.40 -9.34
CA ALA A 12 -4.87 14.95 -9.58
C ALA A 12 -5.37 13.93 -8.53
N MET A 13 -4.50 13.46 -7.66
CA MET A 13 -4.81 12.48 -6.61
C MET A 13 -4.64 13.13 -5.23
N PRO A 14 -5.71 13.66 -4.63
CA PRO A 14 -5.60 14.39 -3.36
C PRO A 14 -5.15 13.49 -2.21
N ASN A 15 -5.61 12.24 -2.19
CA ASN A 15 -5.25 11.28 -1.17
C ASN A 15 -4.74 9.98 -1.78
N ILE A 16 -3.61 9.50 -1.30
CA ILE A 16 -2.87 8.38 -1.89
C ILE A 16 -2.52 7.35 -0.83
N ILE A 17 -2.71 6.09 -1.14
CA ILE A 17 -2.15 4.96 -0.39
C ILE A 17 -1.13 4.25 -1.27
N LEU A 18 0.12 4.14 -0.82
CA LEU A 18 1.13 3.32 -1.48
C LEU A 18 1.10 1.91 -0.91
N THR A 19 0.89 0.93 -1.75
CA THR A 19 0.88 -0.49 -1.37
C THR A 19 1.79 -1.33 -2.28
N GLY A 20 2.11 -2.53 -1.85
CA GLY A 20 3.00 -3.47 -2.53
C GLY A 20 4.04 -4.08 -1.59
N VAL A 21 4.78 -5.05 -2.09
CA VAL A 21 5.75 -5.83 -1.32
C VAL A 21 6.85 -4.97 -0.67
N ASP A 22 7.45 -5.47 0.42
CA ASP A 22 8.57 -4.80 1.08
C ASP A 22 9.76 -4.63 0.13
N GLY A 23 10.41 -3.47 0.19
CA GLY A 23 11.56 -3.17 -0.69
C GLY A 23 11.19 -2.66 -2.09
N VAL A 24 9.89 -2.59 -2.47
CA VAL A 24 9.48 -2.08 -3.79
C VAL A 24 9.73 -0.57 -3.98
N GLY A 25 9.92 0.18 -2.88
CA GLY A 25 10.28 1.60 -2.94
C GLY A 25 9.19 2.57 -2.47
N LYS A 26 8.15 2.10 -1.77
CA LYS A 26 7.04 2.91 -1.26
C LYS A 26 7.50 4.15 -0.50
N THR A 27 8.31 3.98 0.53
CA THR A 27 8.80 5.07 1.38
C THR A 27 9.56 6.15 0.59
N THR A 28 10.38 5.74 -0.37
CA THR A 28 11.13 6.67 -1.22
C THR A 28 10.19 7.47 -2.12
N LEU A 29 9.19 6.81 -2.69
CA LEU A 29 8.19 7.44 -3.52
C LEU A 29 7.30 8.38 -2.70
N ALA A 30 6.82 7.95 -1.53
CA ALA A 30 5.97 8.76 -0.67
C ALA A 30 6.64 10.08 -0.28
N LYS A 31 7.89 10.02 0.16
CA LYS A 31 8.66 11.22 0.50
C LYS A 31 8.86 12.12 -0.70
N TRP A 32 9.20 11.56 -1.86
CA TRP A 32 9.36 12.34 -3.08
C TRP A 32 8.06 13.03 -3.52
N ILE A 33 6.91 12.36 -3.41
CA ILE A 33 5.59 12.97 -3.69
C ILE A 33 5.30 14.08 -2.69
N SER A 34 5.53 13.84 -1.40
CA SER A 34 5.36 14.84 -0.35
C SER A 34 6.19 16.11 -0.63
N ASP A 35 7.47 15.92 -0.93
CA ASP A 35 8.41 17.03 -1.17
C ASP A 35 8.10 17.84 -2.43
N ASN A 36 7.55 17.21 -3.48
CA ASN A 36 7.35 17.85 -4.79
C ASN A 36 5.91 18.31 -5.04
N TYR A 37 4.92 17.71 -4.37
CA TYR A 37 3.49 17.97 -4.61
C TYR A 37 2.72 18.40 -3.36
N GLY A 38 3.39 18.50 -2.21
CA GLY A 38 2.81 19.04 -0.98
C GLY A 38 1.83 18.13 -0.25
N HIS A 39 1.87 16.82 -0.51
CA HIS A 39 1.09 15.85 0.27
C HIS A 39 1.68 15.69 1.67
N GLU A 40 0.83 15.62 2.67
CA GLU A 40 1.25 15.26 4.02
C GLU A 40 1.68 13.78 4.04
N TYR A 41 2.95 13.55 4.38
CA TYR A 41 3.50 12.19 4.50
C TYR A 41 3.10 11.57 5.84
N VAL A 42 2.38 10.45 5.78
CA VAL A 42 2.00 9.67 6.95
C VAL A 42 2.50 8.23 6.80
N LYS A 43 3.23 7.77 7.80
CA LYS A 43 3.62 6.36 7.92
C LYS A 43 2.75 5.71 8.98
N CYS A 44 1.89 4.77 8.58
CA CYS A 44 1.14 3.97 9.52
C CYS A 44 2.08 2.95 10.18
N SER A 45 2.20 3.02 11.49
CA SER A 45 2.91 2.03 12.30
C SER A 45 1.90 1.07 12.91
N VAL A 46 2.26 -0.20 12.95
CA VAL A 46 1.44 -1.26 13.51
C VAL A 46 2.07 -1.69 14.83
N SER A 47 1.31 -1.62 15.92
CA SER A 47 1.65 -2.26 17.19
C SER A 47 0.92 -3.60 17.32
N ASP A 48 1.55 -4.57 17.94
CA ASP A 48 0.93 -5.87 18.20
C ASP A 48 -0.29 -5.70 19.12
N GLY A 49 -1.38 -6.40 18.77
CA GLY A 49 -2.58 -6.47 19.62
C GLY A 49 -3.66 -5.41 19.35
N ASP A 50 -3.39 -4.38 18.54
CA ASP A 50 -4.38 -3.37 18.21
C ASP A 50 -5.40 -3.84 17.17
N ASP A 51 -6.64 -3.35 17.26
CA ASP A 51 -7.65 -3.52 16.22
C ASP A 51 -7.30 -2.64 15.00
N LYS A 52 -6.86 -3.26 13.92
CA LYS A 52 -6.40 -2.57 12.71
C LYS A 52 -7.53 -1.87 11.96
N VAL A 53 -8.76 -2.36 12.09
CA VAL A 53 -9.93 -1.70 11.48
C VAL A 53 -10.23 -0.40 12.21
N GLU A 54 -10.20 -0.44 13.55
CA GLU A 54 -10.44 0.76 14.36
C GLU A 54 -9.32 1.79 14.18
N LEU A 55 -8.05 1.35 14.16
CA LEU A 55 -6.91 2.23 13.87
C LEU A 55 -7.01 2.88 12.48
N ALA A 56 -7.46 2.13 11.47
CA ALA A 56 -7.67 2.66 10.14
C ALA A 56 -8.71 3.78 10.13
N LYS A 57 -9.84 3.60 10.83
CA LYS A 57 -10.89 4.62 10.96
C LYS A 57 -10.37 5.88 11.65
N GLN A 58 -9.71 5.75 12.80
CA GLN A 58 -9.10 6.86 13.54
C GLN A 58 -8.09 7.63 12.68
N CYS A 59 -7.26 6.91 11.93
CA CYS A 59 -6.30 7.51 11.01
C CYS A 59 -7.00 8.33 9.93
N LEU A 60 -8.07 7.80 9.32
CA LEU A 60 -8.85 8.49 8.31
C LEU A 60 -9.60 9.71 8.87
N ASP A 61 -10.10 9.63 10.09
CA ASP A 61 -10.80 10.75 10.74
C ASP A 61 -9.87 11.92 11.05
N SER A 62 -8.57 11.67 11.22
CA SER A 62 -7.57 12.71 11.51
C SER A 62 -7.08 13.48 10.27
N ILE A 63 -7.43 13.03 9.06
CA ILE A 63 -6.94 13.65 7.82
C ILE A 63 -7.60 15.01 7.57
N THR A 64 -6.79 16.04 7.43
CA THR A 64 -7.22 17.42 7.15
C THR A 64 -6.68 18.00 5.84
N HIS A 65 -5.70 17.35 5.22
CA HIS A 65 -5.01 17.81 4.01
C HIS A 65 -4.86 16.68 2.99
N ASN A 66 -4.36 17.01 1.81
CA ASN A 66 -3.91 16.02 0.85
C ASN A 66 -2.85 15.13 1.49
N THR A 67 -3.11 13.84 1.56
CA THR A 67 -2.32 12.90 2.34
C THR A 67 -1.76 11.78 1.49
N ILE A 68 -0.53 11.36 1.78
CA ILE A 68 0.06 10.15 1.25
C ILE A 68 0.43 9.19 2.39
N PHE A 69 -0.21 8.03 2.40
CA PHE A 69 0.14 6.94 3.30
C PHE A 69 1.25 6.07 2.71
N ASP A 70 2.36 5.97 3.41
CA ASP A 70 3.40 4.96 3.17
C ASP A 70 2.98 3.67 3.88
N ARG A 71 2.20 2.86 3.22
CA ARG A 71 1.34 1.78 3.71
C ARG A 71 0.10 2.30 4.43
N PHE A 72 -0.90 1.48 4.45
CA PHE A 72 -2.12 1.68 5.22
C PHE A 72 -2.65 0.31 5.66
N TYR A 73 -3.52 0.30 6.67
CA TYR A 73 -4.09 -0.96 7.18
C TYR A 73 -4.85 -1.75 6.11
N TYR A 74 -5.51 -1.09 5.17
CA TYR A 74 -6.14 -1.71 4.01
C TYR A 74 -5.38 -1.32 2.72
N PRO A 75 -4.99 -2.26 1.86
CA PRO A 75 -5.21 -3.71 1.93
C PRO A 75 -4.10 -4.48 2.67
N ASP A 76 -3.08 -3.80 3.20
CA ASP A 76 -1.84 -4.42 3.69
C ASP A 76 -2.08 -5.45 4.80
N GLU A 77 -2.97 -5.17 5.78
CA GLU A 77 -3.25 -6.11 6.88
C GLU A 77 -3.92 -7.40 6.41
N ILE A 78 -4.72 -7.36 5.34
CA ILE A 78 -5.29 -8.56 4.76
C ILE A 78 -4.17 -9.46 4.22
N VAL A 79 -3.19 -8.88 3.52
CA VAL A 79 -2.04 -9.61 2.98
C VAL A 79 -1.17 -10.18 4.10
N TYR A 80 -0.77 -9.34 5.05
CA TYR A 80 0.22 -9.71 6.07
C TYR A 80 -0.34 -10.63 7.13
N SER A 81 -1.58 -10.42 7.59
CA SER A 81 -2.18 -11.28 8.61
C SER A 81 -2.30 -12.74 8.16
N GLN A 82 -2.53 -12.96 6.87
CA GLN A 82 -2.65 -14.32 6.32
C GLN A 82 -1.30 -15.02 6.10
N ILE A 83 -0.20 -14.28 6.11
CA ILE A 83 1.15 -14.83 5.94
C ILE A 83 1.83 -15.03 7.29
N PHE A 84 1.63 -14.11 8.22
CA PHE A 84 2.39 -14.04 9.47
C PHE A 84 1.59 -14.49 10.71
N ASN A 85 0.28 -14.72 10.56
CA ASN A 85 -0.57 -15.20 11.63
C ASN A 85 -0.94 -16.67 11.42
N ASP A 86 -0.40 -17.56 12.25
CA ASP A 86 -0.78 -18.99 12.23
C ASP A 86 -2.22 -19.22 12.72
N ASP A 87 -2.72 -18.33 13.57
CA ASP A 87 -4.08 -18.34 14.06
C ASP A 87 -5.03 -17.67 13.06
N LYS A 88 -5.82 -18.50 12.36
CA LYS A 88 -6.78 -18.04 11.36
C LYS A 88 -7.85 -17.10 11.92
N SER A 89 -8.14 -17.13 13.22
CA SER A 89 -9.09 -16.20 13.85
C SER A 89 -8.60 -14.74 13.85
N LYS A 90 -7.30 -14.53 13.62
CA LYS A 90 -6.65 -13.23 13.54
C LYS A 90 -6.42 -12.77 12.10
N HIS A 91 -6.94 -13.49 11.10
CA HIS A 91 -6.83 -13.08 9.71
C HIS A 91 -7.85 -11.99 9.41
N TYR A 92 -7.37 -10.90 8.82
CA TYR A 92 -8.23 -9.87 8.27
C TYR A 92 -8.75 -10.27 6.89
N ASN A 93 -9.93 -9.73 6.52
CA ASN A 93 -10.55 -9.90 5.21
C ASN A 93 -11.25 -8.61 4.76
N HIS A 94 -11.68 -8.55 3.51
CA HIS A 94 -12.29 -7.35 2.92
C HIS A 94 -13.59 -6.91 3.63
N GLU A 95 -14.42 -7.86 4.09
CA GLU A 95 -15.67 -7.52 4.78
C GLU A 95 -15.42 -6.78 6.11
N MET A 96 -14.35 -7.14 6.84
CA MET A 96 -13.97 -6.43 8.08
C MET A 96 -13.61 -4.95 7.81
N PHE A 97 -13.06 -4.65 6.63
CA PHE A 97 -12.68 -3.30 6.23
C PHE A 97 -13.75 -2.54 5.44
N LYS A 98 -14.96 -3.05 5.31
CA LYS A 98 -16.02 -2.47 4.48
C LYS A 98 -16.30 -0.99 4.78
N GLU A 99 -16.39 -0.62 6.06
CA GLU A 99 -16.59 0.78 6.47
C GLU A 99 -15.37 1.64 6.16
N VAL A 100 -14.16 1.11 6.36
CA VAL A 100 -12.90 1.78 6.00
C VAL A 100 -12.84 2.04 4.49
N VAL A 101 -13.22 1.05 3.67
CA VAL A 101 -13.28 1.20 2.21
C VAL A 101 -14.28 2.29 1.81
N GLN A 102 -15.43 2.38 2.48
CA GLN A 102 -16.39 3.46 2.23
C GLN A 102 -15.80 4.83 2.58
N GLN A 103 -15.12 4.96 3.73
CA GLN A 103 -14.44 6.21 4.10
C GLN A 103 -13.33 6.59 3.10
N LEU A 104 -12.58 5.60 2.59
CA LEU A 104 -11.56 5.83 1.56
C LEU A 104 -12.17 6.38 0.27
N LYS A 105 -13.34 5.83 -0.16
CA LYS A 105 -14.11 6.36 -1.30
C LYS A 105 -14.54 7.80 -1.07
N ASP A 106 -15.16 8.06 0.06
CA ASP A 106 -15.73 9.37 0.40
C ASP A 106 -14.66 10.46 0.48
N LYS A 107 -13.45 10.08 0.90
CA LYS A 107 -12.28 10.97 0.98
C LYS A 107 -11.44 11.01 -0.32
N GLY A 108 -11.87 10.33 -1.37
CA GLY A 108 -11.20 10.36 -2.68
C GLY A 108 -9.81 9.75 -2.70
N PHE A 109 -9.60 8.65 -1.98
CA PHE A 109 -8.33 7.93 -2.02
C PHE A 109 -8.12 7.17 -3.33
N THR A 110 -6.88 7.21 -3.81
CA THR A 110 -6.37 6.32 -4.87
C THR A 110 -5.33 5.38 -4.28
N ILE A 111 -5.50 4.09 -4.49
CA ILE A 111 -4.48 3.10 -4.16
C ILE A 111 -3.44 3.09 -5.27
N VAL A 112 -2.18 3.29 -4.93
CA VAL A 112 -1.05 3.15 -5.87
C VAL A 112 -0.36 1.84 -5.57
N TRP A 113 -0.59 0.86 -6.42
CA TRP A 113 0.00 -0.47 -6.29
C TRP A 113 1.29 -0.57 -7.08
N LEU A 114 2.41 -0.65 -6.34
CA LEU A 114 3.74 -0.74 -6.89
C LEU A 114 4.17 -2.20 -7.07
N VAL A 115 4.61 -2.53 -8.26
CA VAL A 115 5.18 -3.83 -8.62
C VAL A 115 6.55 -3.62 -9.29
N ASP A 116 7.51 -4.46 -8.97
CA ASP A 116 8.83 -4.49 -9.59
C ASP A 116 9.32 -5.95 -9.70
N ASP A 117 10.43 -6.18 -10.37
CA ASP A 117 11.06 -7.48 -10.41
C ASP A 117 11.37 -8.00 -9.00
N ILE A 118 10.91 -9.20 -8.69
CA ILE A 118 11.00 -9.75 -7.33
C ILE A 118 12.45 -10.03 -6.92
N ASP A 119 13.32 -10.39 -7.87
CA ASP A 119 14.74 -10.63 -7.58
C ASP A 119 15.48 -9.31 -7.32
N GLU A 120 15.12 -8.23 -8.03
CA GLU A 120 15.64 -6.90 -7.78
C GLU A 120 15.13 -6.33 -6.45
N ILE A 121 13.86 -6.59 -6.08
CA ILE A 121 13.32 -6.25 -4.77
C ILE A 121 14.09 -6.99 -3.69
N LYS A 122 14.32 -8.29 -3.85
CA LYS A 122 15.06 -9.14 -2.91
C LYS A 122 16.47 -8.61 -2.66
N LYS A 123 17.22 -8.29 -3.70
CA LYS A 123 18.58 -7.70 -3.59
C LYS A 123 18.58 -6.40 -2.78
N ARG A 124 17.60 -5.51 -3.03
CA ARG A 124 17.46 -4.23 -2.30
C ARG A 124 17.08 -4.45 -0.84
N PHE A 125 16.21 -5.42 -0.60
CA PHE A 125 15.73 -5.80 0.72
C PHE A 125 16.87 -6.36 1.58
N GLU A 126 17.63 -7.33 1.07
CA GLU A 126 18.78 -7.94 1.73
C GLU A 126 19.87 -6.91 2.08
N LYS A 127 20.13 -5.96 1.15
CA LYS A 127 21.10 -4.88 1.39
C LYS A 127 20.68 -3.93 2.52
N ARG A 128 19.37 -3.69 2.70
CA ARG A 128 18.84 -2.80 3.73
C ARG A 128 18.81 -3.45 5.11
N GLY A 129 18.54 -4.76 5.14
CA GLY A 129 18.16 -5.52 6.34
C GLY A 129 16.73 -5.24 6.77
N ASP A 130 16.08 -6.23 7.36
CA ASP A 130 14.77 -6.12 7.97
C ASP A 130 14.63 -7.23 9.00
N ASP A 131 14.17 -6.90 10.20
CA ASP A 131 14.07 -7.85 11.31
C ASP A 131 12.73 -8.62 11.30
N PHE A 132 11.73 -8.13 10.57
CA PHE A 132 10.37 -8.67 10.62
C PHE A 132 10.05 -9.59 9.43
N VAL A 133 10.40 -9.18 8.21
CA VAL A 133 10.17 -9.95 6.97
C VAL A 133 11.47 -10.61 6.52
N LYS A 134 11.44 -11.89 6.20
CA LYS A 134 12.58 -12.60 5.60
C LYS A 134 12.51 -12.51 4.08
N SER A 135 13.67 -12.48 3.43
CA SER A 135 13.75 -12.34 1.98
C SER A 135 13.03 -13.45 1.20
N GLU A 136 12.95 -14.66 1.78
CA GLU A 136 12.21 -15.79 1.20
C GLU A 136 10.69 -15.58 1.18
N GLN A 137 10.16 -14.75 2.10
CA GLN A 137 8.73 -14.46 2.21
C GLN A 137 8.26 -13.43 1.17
N LEU A 138 9.17 -12.63 0.59
CA LEU A 138 8.80 -11.57 -0.36
C LEU A 138 8.02 -12.08 -1.56
N LYS A 139 8.37 -13.27 -2.08
CA LYS A 139 7.63 -13.88 -3.19
C LYS A 139 6.20 -14.25 -2.79
N LEU A 140 6.01 -14.79 -1.59
CA LEU A 140 4.69 -15.15 -1.07
C LEU A 140 3.83 -13.89 -0.86
N ILE A 141 4.41 -12.84 -0.26
CA ILE A 141 3.75 -11.55 -0.06
C ILE A 141 3.32 -10.96 -1.43
N ASN A 142 4.21 -10.99 -2.42
CA ASN A 142 3.91 -10.49 -3.76
C ASN A 142 2.75 -11.23 -4.43
N VAL A 143 2.73 -12.56 -4.34
CA VAL A 143 1.63 -13.39 -4.85
C VAL A 143 0.33 -13.06 -4.11
N ARG A 144 0.39 -12.90 -2.77
CA ARG A 144 -0.79 -12.57 -1.99
C ARG A 144 -1.37 -11.21 -2.36
N TYR A 145 -0.54 -10.19 -2.59
CA TYR A 145 -1.03 -8.92 -3.13
C TYR A 145 -1.79 -9.08 -4.44
N GLN A 146 -1.31 -9.92 -5.37
CA GLN A 146 -2.00 -10.15 -6.64
C GLN A 146 -3.42 -10.70 -6.45
N TYR A 147 -3.63 -11.54 -5.44
CA TYR A 147 -4.96 -12.05 -5.09
C TYR A 147 -5.84 -10.96 -4.47
N GLU A 148 -5.36 -10.29 -3.44
CA GLU A 148 -6.16 -9.33 -2.69
C GLU A 148 -6.49 -8.07 -3.50
N MET A 149 -5.62 -7.68 -4.43
CA MET A 149 -5.85 -6.50 -5.27
C MET A 149 -7.03 -6.66 -6.24
N ILE A 150 -7.50 -7.88 -6.51
CA ILE A 150 -8.72 -8.11 -7.31
C ILE A 150 -9.91 -7.44 -6.62
N ASP A 151 -10.14 -7.76 -5.34
CA ASP A 151 -11.24 -7.17 -4.57
C ASP A 151 -11.03 -5.65 -4.33
N VAL A 152 -9.78 -5.19 -4.21
CA VAL A 152 -9.48 -3.76 -4.08
C VAL A 152 -9.88 -2.99 -5.33
N ILE A 153 -9.56 -3.50 -6.53
CA ILE A 153 -9.88 -2.88 -7.82
C ILE A 153 -11.40 -2.76 -8.03
N ASP A 154 -12.17 -3.74 -7.56
CA ASP A 154 -13.63 -3.71 -7.63
C ASP A 154 -14.26 -2.62 -6.75
N ASN A 155 -13.51 -2.10 -5.79
CA ASN A 155 -14.02 -1.18 -4.79
C ASN A 155 -13.40 0.22 -4.79
N LEU A 156 -12.15 0.36 -5.21
CA LEU A 156 -11.39 1.61 -5.15
C LEU A 156 -10.63 1.86 -6.45
N PRO A 157 -10.37 3.13 -6.82
CA PRO A 157 -9.49 3.43 -7.93
C PRO A 157 -8.06 2.96 -7.59
N VAL A 158 -7.48 2.14 -8.47
CA VAL A 158 -6.12 1.61 -8.33
C VAL A 158 -5.27 2.08 -9.49
N LEU A 159 -4.20 2.81 -9.18
CA LEU A 159 -3.11 3.10 -10.11
C LEU A 159 -2.07 1.99 -10.00
N PHE A 160 -2.05 1.10 -10.99
CA PHE A 160 -1.03 0.06 -11.09
C PHE A 160 0.24 0.62 -11.72
N VAL A 161 1.38 0.42 -11.06
CA VAL A 161 2.68 0.89 -11.53
C VAL A 161 3.65 -0.28 -11.57
N ASP A 162 3.91 -0.77 -12.77
CA ASP A 162 4.94 -1.80 -13.04
C ASP A 162 6.28 -1.09 -13.32
N ILE A 163 7.12 -1.09 -12.29
CA ILE A 163 8.38 -0.36 -12.30
C ILE A 163 9.39 -1.03 -13.23
N GLN A 164 9.36 -2.36 -13.34
CA GLN A 164 10.26 -3.13 -14.19
C GLN A 164 10.01 -2.82 -15.68
N ASN A 165 8.75 -2.85 -16.09
CA ASN A 165 8.35 -2.70 -17.48
C ASN A 165 7.99 -1.26 -17.87
N GLY A 166 8.08 -0.32 -16.94
CA GLY A 166 7.75 1.09 -17.19
C GLY A 166 6.29 1.32 -17.56
N LYS A 167 5.36 0.54 -16.99
CA LYS A 167 3.92 0.63 -17.28
C LYS A 167 3.16 1.30 -16.15
N VAL A 168 2.26 2.21 -16.52
CA VAL A 168 1.30 2.82 -15.60
C VAL A 168 -0.10 2.61 -16.17
N MET A 169 -0.99 2.06 -15.36
CA MET A 169 -2.38 1.81 -15.75
C MET A 169 -3.32 2.18 -14.61
N MET A 170 -4.38 2.94 -14.92
CA MET A 170 -5.49 3.09 -14.00
C MET A 170 -6.40 1.87 -14.14
N LEU A 171 -6.56 1.12 -13.07
CA LEU A 171 -7.45 -0.02 -12.97
C LEU A 171 -8.72 0.46 -12.27
N TRP A 172 -9.81 0.51 -13.02
CA TRP A 172 -11.11 0.91 -12.53
C TRP A 172 -12.18 0.13 -13.30
N GLN A 173 -13.15 -0.41 -12.58
CA GLN A 173 -14.39 -0.93 -13.19
C GLN A 173 -15.50 0.08 -13.12
#